data_64a4fb4b4badfbd5ccbd3083731eb73a
#
_entry.id   64a4fb4b4badfbd5ccbd3083731eb73a
#
_cell.length_a   1.000
_cell.length_b   1.000
_cell.length_c   1.000
_cell.angle_alpha   90.00
_cell.angle_beta   90.00
_cell.angle_gamma   90.00
#
_symmetry.space_group_name_H-M   'P 1'
#
loop_
_entity.id
_entity.type
_entity.pdbx_description
1 polymer ?
#
loop_
_entity_poly.entity_id
_entity_poly.type
_entity_poly.pdbx_seq_one_letter_code
_entity_poly.pdbx_strand_id
1 'polypeptide(L)'
;MKPTREHITGLMLAGGRGMRMGGVDKGLQTLHGEPLAAHVLKRLAPQCGALLISANRHPDTYAALGAPFGATIVADTLPGFPGPLAGLLAGLRTARTAYLLSAPCDTPGLPADLAARLARAMDTIDANQADIATVTTIDAQGEVSLHPVFALLRTTLADDLAAFLDAGERKVRAWYARHKTVEVTFTDERAFYNINSLQELSDLERA
;
A
#
# COMPACT_ATOMS: atom_id res chain seq x y z
N MET A 1 -17.00 10.73 11.24
CA MET A 1 -16.60 9.77 12.31
C MET A 1 -15.20 9.29 11.97
N LYS A 2 -14.24 9.50 12.86
CA LYS A 2 -12.83 9.11 12.66
C LYS A 2 -12.72 7.61 12.37
N PRO A 3 -12.03 7.18 11.29
CA PRO A 3 -11.81 5.78 11.03
C PRO A 3 -11.04 5.13 12.19
N THR A 4 -11.57 4.02 12.72
CA THR A 4 -10.89 3.15 13.67
C THR A 4 -10.38 1.91 12.93
N ARG A 5 -9.55 1.11 13.57
CA ARG A 5 -8.98 -0.13 13.04
C ARG A 5 -10.03 -1.03 12.36
N GLU A 6 -11.19 -1.20 12.98
CA GLU A 6 -12.28 -2.06 12.49
C GLU A 6 -12.92 -1.55 11.20
N HIS A 7 -12.78 -0.24 10.91
CA HIS A 7 -13.27 0.38 9.68
C HIS A 7 -12.28 0.33 8.52
N ILE A 8 -11.08 -0.29 8.73
CA ILE A 8 -9.99 -0.29 7.77
C ILE A 8 -9.65 -1.73 7.37
N THR A 9 -9.66 -2.00 6.06
CA THR A 9 -9.02 -3.18 5.47
C THR A 9 -7.63 -2.78 5.00
N GLY A 10 -6.58 -3.48 5.45
CA GLY A 10 -5.23 -3.34 4.95
C GLY A 10 -5.06 -4.09 3.64
N LEU A 11 -4.40 -3.50 2.66
CA LEU A 11 -4.04 -4.11 1.39
C LEU A 11 -2.52 -4.07 1.20
N MET A 12 -1.87 -5.22 1.21
CA MET A 12 -0.49 -5.32 0.77
C MET A 12 -0.44 -5.57 -0.73
N LEU A 13 0.26 -4.71 -1.48
CA LEU A 13 0.45 -4.82 -2.92
C LEU A 13 1.73 -5.62 -3.21
N ALA A 14 1.57 -6.83 -3.74
CA ALA A 14 2.64 -7.80 -3.98
C ALA A 14 2.73 -8.26 -5.46
N GLY A 15 2.33 -7.43 -6.42
CA GLY A 15 2.17 -7.83 -7.82
C GLY A 15 3.15 -7.24 -8.84
N GLY A 16 4.24 -6.62 -8.42
CA GLY A 16 5.19 -5.96 -9.33
C GLY A 16 5.95 -6.94 -10.24
N ARG A 17 6.19 -6.56 -11.52
CA ARG A 17 6.95 -7.38 -12.49
C ARG A 17 8.41 -7.69 -12.09
N GLY A 18 8.98 -6.99 -11.09
CA GLY A 18 10.36 -7.19 -10.65
C GLY A 18 11.42 -6.97 -11.72
N MET A 19 11.11 -6.30 -12.84
CA MET A 19 11.97 -6.21 -14.03
C MET A 19 13.38 -5.68 -13.74
N ARG A 20 13.51 -4.76 -12.78
CA ARG A 20 14.80 -4.17 -12.38
C ARG A 20 15.68 -5.12 -11.56
N MET A 21 15.09 -6.19 -11.01
CA MET A 21 15.79 -7.24 -10.24
C MET A 21 15.78 -8.58 -10.98
N GLY A 22 15.84 -8.57 -12.32
CA GLY A 22 15.89 -9.82 -13.10
C GLY A 22 14.62 -10.67 -13.02
N GLY A 23 13.46 -10.08 -12.74
CA GLY A 23 12.18 -10.80 -12.63
C GLY A 23 11.93 -11.45 -11.26
N VAL A 24 12.79 -11.20 -10.28
CA VAL A 24 12.64 -11.71 -8.91
C VAL A 24 11.46 -11.04 -8.22
N ASP A 25 10.69 -11.80 -7.44
CA ASP A 25 9.62 -11.27 -6.62
C ASP A 25 10.22 -10.59 -5.38
N LYS A 26 10.08 -9.25 -5.31
CA LYS A 26 10.67 -8.44 -4.26
C LYS A 26 10.15 -8.79 -2.87
N GLY A 27 8.85 -9.00 -2.74
CA GLY A 27 8.22 -9.30 -1.45
C GLY A 27 8.69 -10.62 -0.86
N LEU A 28 9.23 -11.53 -1.70
CA LEU A 28 9.77 -12.83 -1.26
C LEU A 28 11.29 -12.79 -1.00
N GLN A 29 11.97 -11.67 -1.23
CA GLN A 29 13.36 -11.51 -0.81
C GLN A 29 13.45 -11.44 0.71
N THR A 30 14.51 -12.01 1.27
CA THR A 30 14.66 -12.14 2.73
C THR A 30 15.51 -11.01 3.30
N LEU A 31 15.04 -10.44 4.38
CA LEU A 31 15.74 -9.52 5.27
C LEU A 31 15.83 -10.17 6.65
N HIS A 32 17.03 -10.35 7.19
CA HIS A 32 17.25 -11.07 8.47
C HIS A 32 16.57 -12.45 8.52
N GLY A 33 16.59 -13.19 7.41
CA GLY A 33 16.02 -14.52 7.30
C GLY A 33 14.50 -14.60 7.09
N GLU A 34 13.79 -13.47 7.01
CA GLU A 34 12.35 -13.42 6.75
C GLU A 34 12.02 -12.66 5.46
N PRO A 35 11.00 -13.08 4.66
CA PRO A 35 10.55 -12.35 3.49
C PRO A 35 10.15 -10.89 3.82
N LEU A 36 10.46 -9.95 2.92
CA LEU A 36 10.07 -8.54 3.07
C LEU A 36 8.56 -8.39 3.31
N ALA A 37 7.75 -9.17 2.59
CA ALA A 37 6.31 -9.20 2.78
C ALA A 37 5.88 -9.58 4.21
N ALA A 38 6.62 -10.47 4.88
CA ALA A 38 6.32 -10.84 6.27
C ALA A 38 6.58 -9.67 7.22
N HIS A 39 7.65 -8.90 7.01
CA HIS A 39 7.92 -7.67 7.78
C HIS A 39 6.79 -6.65 7.62
N VAL A 40 6.31 -6.44 6.37
CA VAL A 40 5.20 -5.53 6.09
C VAL A 40 3.91 -6.03 6.76
N LEU A 41 3.57 -7.31 6.64
CA LEU A 41 2.37 -7.89 7.26
C LEU A 41 2.37 -7.73 8.79
N LYS A 42 3.49 -7.98 9.46
CA LYS A 42 3.65 -7.80 10.91
C LYS A 42 3.34 -6.36 11.36
N ARG A 43 3.64 -5.36 10.51
CA ARG A 43 3.41 -3.95 10.82
C ARG A 43 2.04 -3.45 10.36
N LEU A 44 1.48 -4.02 9.28
CA LEU A 44 0.18 -3.63 8.74
C LEU A 44 -0.98 -4.24 9.53
N ALA A 45 -0.88 -5.53 9.91
CA ALA A 45 -1.95 -6.27 10.56
C ALA A 45 -2.48 -5.63 11.86
N PRO A 46 -1.64 -5.11 12.78
CA PRO A 46 -2.14 -4.47 13.99
C PRO A 46 -2.97 -3.20 13.73
N GLN A 47 -2.84 -2.60 12.54
CA GLN A 47 -3.47 -1.33 12.19
C GLN A 47 -4.83 -1.50 11.50
N CYS A 48 -5.20 -2.72 11.11
CA CYS A 48 -6.36 -3.01 10.28
C CYS A 48 -7.25 -4.09 10.90
N GLY A 49 -8.57 -4.01 10.66
CA GLY A 49 -9.55 -5.02 11.10
C GLY A 49 -9.59 -6.26 10.20
N ALA A 50 -9.19 -6.11 8.94
CA ALA A 50 -9.06 -7.18 7.95
C ALA A 50 -7.85 -6.96 7.07
N LEU A 51 -7.34 -8.01 6.42
CA LEU A 51 -6.18 -7.93 5.54
C LEU A 51 -6.44 -8.61 4.20
N LEU A 52 -5.94 -7.95 3.15
CA LEU A 52 -5.88 -8.44 1.78
C LEU A 52 -4.43 -8.40 1.29
N ILE A 53 -4.07 -9.34 0.44
CA ILE A 53 -2.79 -9.36 -0.28
C ILE A 53 -3.10 -9.43 -1.77
N SER A 54 -2.74 -8.39 -2.51
CA SER A 54 -2.85 -8.40 -3.98
C SER A 54 -1.61 -9.07 -4.54
N ALA A 55 -1.77 -10.31 -5.03
CA ALA A 55 -0.68 -11.11 -5.59
C ALA A 55 -1.12 -11.85 -6.83
N ASN A 56 -0.52 -11.51 -8.00
CA ASN A 56 -0.72 -12.22 -9.28
C ASN A 56 0.35 -13.27 -9.56
N ARG A 57 1.44 -13.24 -8.78
CA ARG A 57 2.54 -14.21 -8.83
C ARG A 57 2.67 -14.86 -7.46
N HIS A 58 3.02 -16.13 -7.45
CA HIS A 58 3.24 -16.90 -6.22
C HIS A 58 2.09 -16.79 -5.18
N PRO A 59 0.79 -16.87 -5.59
CA PRO A 59 -0.33 -16.64 -4.69
C PRO A 59 -0.32 -17.59 -3.49
N ASP A 60 0.08 -18.85 -3.67
CA ASP A 60 0.17 -19.83 -2.58
C ASP A 60 1.22 -19.46 -1.54
N THR A 61 2.38 -18.91 -1.99
CA THR A 61 3.43 -18.45 -1.08
C THR A 61 2.93 -17.25 -0.25
N TYR A 62 2.27 -16.28 -0.90
CA TYR A 62 1.69 -15.15 -0.20
C TYR A 62 0.52 -15.54 0.71
N ALA A 63 -0.27 -16.55 0.33
CA ALA A 63 -1.31 -17.11 1.19
C ALA A 63 -0.71 -17.73 2.46
N ALA A 64 0.38 -18.49 2.34
CA ALA A 64 1.09 -19.03 3.49
C ALA A 64 1.66 -17.94 4.40
N LEU A 65 2.24 -16.87 3.83
CA LEU A 65 2.74 -15.72 4.60
C LEU A 65 1.62 -14.93 5.28
N GLY A 66 0.46 -14.84 4.64
CA GLY A 66 -0.70 -14.11 5.15
C GLY A 66 -1.54 -14.89 6.17
N ALA A 67 -1.45 -16.22 6.17
CA ALA A 67 -2.29 -17.08 7.02
C ALA A 67 -2.24 -16.76 8.52
N PRO A 68 -1.06 -16.48 9.14
CA PRO A 68 -0.98 -16.11 10.55
C PRO A 68 -1.74 -14.82 10.91
N PHE A 69 -2.03 -13.98 9.90
CA PHE A 69 -2.71 -12.69 10.04
C PHE A 69 -4.16 -12.72 9.55
N GLY A 70 -4.65 -13.89 9.09
CA GLY A 70 -5.99 -14.03 8.50
C GLY A 70 -6.16 -13.28 7.18
N ALA A 71 -5.07 -13.04 6.44
CA ALA A 71 -5.11 -12.30 5.18
C ALA A 71 -5.71 -13.14 4.04
N THR A 72 -6.52 -12.49 3.19
CA THR A 72 -7.11 -13.09 2.00
C THR A 72 -6.34 -12.65 0.76
N ILE A 73 -6.04 -13.60 -0.15
CA ILE A 73 -5.41 -13.28 -1.43
C ILE A 73 -6.46 -12.72 -2.40
N VAL A 74 -6.12 -11.62 -3.06
CA VAL A 74 -6.89 -11.05 -4.17
C VAL A 74 -6.00 -10.95 -5.40
N ALA A 75 -6.51 -11.37 -6.54
CA ALA A 75 -5.84 -11.19 -7.83
C ALA A 75 -6.40 -9.94 -8.51
N ASP A 76 -5.55 -9.15 -9.17
CA ASP A 76 -6.06 -8.19 -10.12
C ASP A 76 -6.50 -8.95 -11.40
N THR A 77 -7.69 -8.61 -11.90
CA THR A 77 -8.26 -9.27 -13.08
C THR A 77 -7.97 -8.52 -14.37
N LEU A 78 -7.23 -7.40 -14.30
CA LEU A 78 -6.95 -6.57 -15.47
C LEU A 78 -5.75 -7.11 -16.25
N PRO A 79 -5.90 -7.33 -17.57
CA PRO A 79 -4.79 -7.82 -18.39
C PRO A 79 -3.69 -6.74 -18.51
N GLY A 80 -2.44 -7.17 -18.66
CA GLY A 80 -1.33 -6.27 -19.00
C GLY A 80 -0.56 -5.65 -17.85
N PHE A 81 -0.83 -6.03 -16.61
CA PHE A 81 -0.16 -5.49 -15.41
C PHE A 81 -0.24 -3.95 -15.31
N PRO A 82 -1.41 -3.38 -15.10
CA PRO A 82 -1.61 -1.93 -15.16
C PRO A 82 -1.03 -1.16 -13.96
N GLY A 83 -0.06 -1.72 -13.24
CA GLY A 83 0.59 -1.11 -12.10
C GLY A 83 -0.22 -1.21 -10.80
N PRO A 84 0.06 -0.38 -9.78
CA PRO A 84 -0.55 -0.52 -8.46
C PRO A 84 -2.05 -0.26 -8.44
N LEU A 85 -2.60 0.47 -9.43
CA LEU A 85 -4.04 0.79 -9.48
C LEU A 85 -4.92 -0.43 -9.69
N ALA A 86 -4.45 -1.49 -10.38
CA ALA A 86 -5.22 -2.72 -10.53
C ALA A 86 -5.35 -3.47 -9.20
N GLY A 87 -4.24 -3.59 -8.46
CA GLY A 87 -4.27 -4.16 -7.12
C GLY A 87 -5.13 -3.34 -6.15
N LEU A 88 -5.07 -1.99 -6.25
CA LEU A 88 -5.95 -1.11 -5.49
C LEU A 88 -7.42 -1.35 -5.82
N LEU A 89 -7.79 -1.46 -7.10
CA LEU A 89 -9.16 -1.75 -7.53
C LEU A 89 -9.65 -3.09 -6.99
N ALA A 90 -8.82 -4.14 -7.09
CA ALA A 90 -9.14 -5.45 -6.54
C ALA A 90 -9.39 -5.37 -5.03
N GLY A 91 -8.54 -4.64 -4.31
CA GLY A 91 -8.70 -4.37 -2.88
C GLY A 91 -9.96 -3.60 -2.54
N LEU A 92 -10.25 -2.49 -3.24
CA LEU A 92 -11.44 -1.67 -3.04
C LEU A 92 -12.75 -2.46 -3.25
N ARG A 93 -12.80 -3.32 -4.27
CA ARG A 93 -13.96 -4.17 -4.57
C ARG A 93 -14.16 -5.30 -3.56
N THR A 94 -13.08 -5.77 -2.95
CA THR A 94 -13.11 -6.91 -2.01
C THR A 94 -13.31 -6.45 -0.57
N ALA A 95 -12.84 -5.26 -0.21
CA ALA A 95 -12.95 -4.71 1.12
C ALA A 95 -14.43 -4.57 1.56
N ARG A 96 -14.73 -5.03 2.78
CA ARG A 96 -16.06 -4.92 3.40
C ARG A 96 -16.13 -3.79 4.45
N THR A 97 -15.06 -3.05 4.58
CA THR A 97 -14.92 -1.90 5.50
C THR A 97 -15.07 -0.59 4.72
N ALA A 98 -15.24 0.52 5.44
CA ALA A 98 -15.39 1.83 4.81
C ALA A 98 -14.11 2.37 4.17
N TYR A 99 -12.94 1.85 4.58
CA TYR A 99 -11.63 2.33 4.13
C TYR A 99 -10.70 1.18 3.76
N LEU A 100 -9.83 1.44 2.77
CA LEU A 100 -8.73 0.58 2.35
C LEU A 100 -7.41 1.29 2.63
N LEU A 101 -6.51 0.68 3.42
CA LEU A 101 -5.14 1.14 3.64
C LEU A 101 -4.19 0.34 2.76
N SER A 102 -3.54 0.97 1.79
CA SER A 102 -2.57 0.31 0.92
C SER A 102 -1.13 0.51 1.36
N ALA A 103 -0.31 -0.51 1.19
CA ALA A 103 1.14 -0.50 1.35
C ALA A 103 1.81 -1.48 0.38
N PRO A 104 3.03 -1.20 -0.13
CA PRO A 104 3.77 -2.13 -0.96
C PRO A 104 4.42 -3.23 -0.10
N CYS A 105 4.75 -4.39 -0.70
CA CYS A 105 5.34 -5.54 -0.01
C CYS A 105 6.85 -5.43 0.25
N ASP A 106 7.51 -4.40 -0.28
CA ASP A 106 8.96 -4.20 -0.27
C ASP A 106 9.41 -3.04 0.64
N THR A 107 8.57 -2.64 1.62
CA THR A 107 8.85 -1.57 2.60
C THR A 107 8.78 -2.12 4.03
N PRO A 108 9.84 -2.80 4.50
CA PRO A 108 9.85 -3.45 5.82
C PRO A 108 9.77 -2.46 6.99
N GLY A 109 10.12 -1.19 6.76
CA GLY A 109 10.09 -0.11 7.74
C GLY A 109 8.72 0.52 7.99
N LEU A 110 7.62 0.00 7.39
CA LEU A 110 6.27 0.58 7.49
C LEU A 110 5.95 1.12 8.90
N PRO A 111 5.56 2.41 9.07
CA PRO A 111 5.28 2.98 10.38
C PRO A 111 4.10 2.29 11.08
N ALA A 112 4.23 2.04 12.38
CA ALA A 112 3.18 1.40 13.18
C ALA A 112 1.95 2.30 13.41
N ASP A 113 2.05 3.59 13.12
CA ASP A 113 1.00 4.60 13.28
C ASP A 113 0.45 5.11 11.93
N LEU A 114 0.80 4.46 10.81
CA LEU A 114 0.42 4.89 9.46
C LEU A 114 -1.11 5.08 9.34
N ALA A 115 -1.89 4.04 9.68
CA ALA A 115 -3.35 4.08 9.62
C ALA A 115 -3.92 5.22 10.48
N ALA A 116 -3.42 5.36 11.70
CA ALA A 116 -3.92 6.37 12.64
C ALA A 116 -3.67 7.81 12.18
N ARG A 117 -2.49 8.07 11.58
CA ARG A 117 -2.13 9.39 11.03
C ARG A 117 -2.94 9.73 9.79
N LEU A 118 -3.06 8.80 8.83
CA LEU A 118 -3.87 9.00 7.63
C LEU A 118 -5.36 9.17 7.98
N ALA A 119 -5.90 8.33 8.89
CA ALA A 119 -7.27 8.43 9.34
C ALA A 119 -7.57 9.76 10.04
N ARG A 120 -6.62 10.28 10.83
CA ARG A 120 -6.74 11.59 11.47
C ARG A 120 -6.83 12.72 10.44
N ALA A 121 -6.00 12.67 9.40
CA ALA A 121 -5.99 13.68 8.35
C ALA A 121 -7.29 13.69 7.54
N MET A 122 -7.91 12.53 7.29
CA MET A 122 -9.20 12.44 6.62
C MET A 122 -10.35 13.07 7.40
N ASP A 123 -10.23 13.17 8.73
CA ASP A 123 -11.29 13.71 9.61
C ASP A 123 -11.16 15.24 9.84
N THR A 124 -9.99 15.84 9.58
CA THR A 124 -9.66 17.22 9.96
C THR A 124 -9.96 18.27 8.90
N ILE A 125 -10.28 17.89 7.66
CA ILE A 125 -10.56 18.86 6.60
C ILE A 125 -12.04 19.27 6.64
N ASP A 126 -12.29 20.54 6.98
CA ASP A 126 -13.56 21.28 7.00
C ASP A 126 -14.78 20.53 6.45
N ALA A 127 -15.61 19.95 7.33
CA ALA A 127 -16.93 19.37 7.07
C ALA A 127 -17.11 18.49 5.79
N ASN A 128 -16.15 18.50 4.88
CA ASN A 128 -16.08 17.79 3.63
C ASN A 128 -14.89 16.81 3.65
N GLN A 129 -15.07 15.73 4.35
CA GLN A 129 -14.13 14.62 4.52
C GLN A 129 -13.36 14.31 3.25
N ALA A 130 -12.02 14.17 3.37
CA ALA A 130 -11.19 13.72 2.26
C ALA A 130 -11.61 12.32 1.77
N ASP A 131 -11.42 12.08 0.48
CA ASP A 131 -11.66 10.77 -0.15
C ASP A 131 -10.42 9.88 -0.03
N ILE A 132 -9.23 10.52 -0.05
CA ILE A 132 -7.92 9.88 -0.04
C ILE A 132 -7.00 10.64 0.91
N ALA A 133 -6.28 9.91 1.76
CA ALA A 133 -5.10 10.42 2.47
C ALA A 133 -3.87 9.66 1.99
N THR A 134 -2.80 10.37 1.60
CA THR A 134 -1.56 9.78 1.10
C THR A 134 -0.34 10.32 1.81
N VAL A 135 0.78 9.63 1.71
CA VAL A 135 2.01 9.94 2.43
C VAL A 135 2.91 10.86 1.60
N THR A 136 3.45 11.88 2.26
CA THR A 136 4.66 12.60 1.83
C THR A 136 5.75 12.47 2.88
N THR A 137 7.00 12.58 2.44
CA THR A 137 8.17 12.72 3.32
C THR A 137 8.93 13.98 2.97
N ILE A 138 9.67 14.52 3.94
CA ILE A 138 10.59 15.65 3.73
C ILE A 138 11.97 15.16 4.13
N ASP A 139 12.93 15.28 3.22
CA ASP A 139 14.32 14.96 3.48
C ASP A 139 15.06 16.07 4.25
N ALA A 140 16.35 15.85 4.55
CA ALA A 140 17.19 16.81 5.28
C ALA A 140 17.46 18.11 4.49
N GLN A 141 17.22 18.12 3.18
CA GLN A 141 17.35 19.27 2.28
C GLN A 141 16.03 20.04 2.13
N GLY A 142 14.92 19.53 2.71
CA GLY A 142 13.59 20.11 2.62
C GLY A 142 12.82 19.68 1.34
N GLU A 143 13.35 18.72 0.56
CA GLU A 143 12.67 18.20 -0.62
C GLU A 143 11.50 17.29 -0.21
N VAL A 144 10.35 17.50 -0.84
CA VAL A 144 9.13 16.74 -0.57
C VAL A 144 8.98 15.60 -1.57
N SER A 145 8.94 14.37 -1.06
CA SER A 145 8.68 13.17 -1.84
C SER A 145 7.27 12.62 -1.57
N LEU A 146 6.48 12.37 -2.63
CA LEU A 146 5.16 11.75 -2.52
C LEU A 146 5.27 10.22 -2.68
N HIS A 147 4.66 9.49 -1.76
CA HIS A 147 4.60 8.03 -1.73
C HIS A 147 3.16 7.53 -1.99
N PRO A 148 2.65 7.60 -3.23
CA PRO A 148 1.23 7.44 -3.51
C PRO A 148 0.68 6.02 -3.30
N VAL A 149 1.53 5.03 -3.12
CA VAL A 149 1.13 3.65 -2.81
C VAL A 149 0.75 3.48 -1.34
N PHE A 150 1.25 4.37 -0.46
CA PHE A 150 0.83 4.44 0.94
C PHE A 150 -0.34 5.39 1.06
N ALA A 151 -1.54 4.83 1.07
CA ALA A 151 -2.75 5.65 1.09
C ALA A 151 -3.89 4.97 1.85
N LEU A 152 -4.71 5.80 2.49
CA LEU A 152 -6.00 5.42 3.04
C LEU A 152 -7.09 5.98 2.11
N LEU A 153 -7.91 5.11 1.55
CA LEU A 153 -8.92 5.43 0.53
C LEU A 153 -10.31 5.03 1.02
N ARG A 154 -11.33 5.81 0.65
CA ARG A 154 -12.71 5.36 0.80
C ARG A 154 -13.00 4.21 -0.16
N THR A 155 -13.63 3.14 0.31
CA THR A 155 -13.98 2.00 -0.55
C THR A 155 -15.05 2.34 -1.59
N THR A 156 -15.79 3.41 -1.40
CA THR A 156 -16.76 3.96 -2.37
C THR A 156 -16.12 4.45 -3.69
N LEU A 157 -14.79 4.58 -3.73
CA LEU A 157 -14.05 5.00 -4.93
C LEU A 157 -13.84 3.86 -5.96
N ALA A 158 -14.29 2.63 -5.67
CA ALA A 158 -14.05 1.46 -6.52
C ALA A 158 -14.54 1.65 -7.96
N ASP A 159 -15.74 2.20 -8.15
CA ASP A 159 -16.34 2.36 -9.49
C ASP A 159 -15.67 3.50 -10.27
N ASP A 160 -15.29 4.59 -9.60
CA ASP A 160 -14.52 5.67 -10.26
C ASP A 160 -13.14 5.17 -10.69
N LEU A 161 -12.44 4.38 -9.86
CA LEU A 161 -11.16 3.78 -10.24
C LEU A 161 -11.30 2.82 -11.41
N ALA A 162 -12.38 2.03 -11.45
CA ALA A 162 -12.66 1.14 -12.57
C ALA A 162 -12.82 1.94 -13.88
N ALA A 163 -13.65 2.99 -13.86
CA ALA A 163 -13.86 3.86 -15.02
C ALA A 163 -12.56 4.55 -15.48
N PHE A 164 -11.71 4.98 -14.53
CA PHE A 164 -10.40 5.56 -14.83
C PHE A 164 -9.48 4.56 -15.56
N LEU A 165 -9.45 3.32 -15.09
CA LEU A 165 -8.66 2.25 -15.71
C LEU A 165 -9.22 1.82 -17.07
N ASP A 166 -10.53 1.78 -17.24
CA ASP A 166 -11.21 1.46 -18.50
C ASP A 166 -10.94 2.53 -19.57
N ALA A 167 -10.78 3.79 -19.15
CA ALA A 167 -10.34 4.89 -20.02
C ALA A 167 -8.87 4.79 -20.47
N GLY A 168 -8.13 3.76 -20.05
CA GLY A 168 -6.73 3.55 -20.43
C GLY A 168 -5.72 4.27 -19.52
N GLU A 169 -6.17 4.98 -18.52
CA GLU A 169 -5.32 5.70 -17.59
C GLU A 169 -4.65 4.78 -16.57
N ARG A 170 -3.41 5.14 -16.14
CA ARG A 170 -2.59 4.25 -15.26
C ARG A 170 -1.81 4.97 -14.15
N LYS A 171 -1.80 6.31 -14.16
CA LYS A 171 -0.98 7.09 -13.22
C LYS A 171 -1.73 7.34 -11.92
N VAL A 172 -1.22 6.83 -10.79
CA VAL A 172 -1.84 7.00 -9.44
C VAL A 172 -2.08 8.47 -9.13
N ARG A 173 -1.07 9.34 -9.33
CA ARG A 173 -1.20 10.78 -9.08
C ARG A 173 -2.31 11.45 -9.92
N ALA A 174 -2.49 11.02 -11.16
CA ALA A 174 -3.53 11.57 -12.03
C ALA A 174 -4.93 11.18 -11.53
N TRP A 175 -5.08 9.95 -11.00
CA TRP A 175 -6.33 9.55 -10.40
C TRP A 175 -6.59 10.28 -9.07
N TYR A 176 -5.57 10.42 -8.20
CA TYR A 176 -5.71 11.15 -6.92
C TYR A 176 -6.11 12.62 -7.14
N ALA A 177 -5.60 13.27 -8.19
CA ALA A 177 -5.95 14.66 -8.52
C ALA A 177 -7.44 14.87 -8.87
N ARG A 178 -8.21 13.81 -9.12
CA ARG A 178 -9.66 13.87 -9.37
C ARG A 178 -10.49 13.87 -8.09
N HIS A 179 -9.86 13.62 -6.93
CA HIS A 179 -10.51 13.43 -5.63
C HIS A 179 -9.99 14.43 -4.60
N LYS A 180 -10.76 14.57 -3.51
CA LYS A 180 -10.29 15.34 -2.34
C LYS A 180 -9.18 14.56 -1.64
N THR A 181 -7.95 14.84 -2.03
CA THR A 181 -6.76 14.16 -1.49
C THR A 181 -6.06 15.05 -0.47
N VAL A 182 -5.74 14.48 0.69
CA VAL A 182 -4.89 15.10 1.71
C VAL A 182 -3.53 14.42 1.76
N GLU A 183 -2.49 15.21 1.82
CA GLU A 183 -1.11 14.74 1.98
C GLU A 183 -0.71 14.82 3.45
N VAL A 184 -0.15 13.71 3.97
CA VAL A 184 0.29 13.60 5.37
C VAL A 184 1.80 13.43 5.39
N THR A 185 2.47 14.43 5.93
CA THR A 185 3.93 14.45 5.98
C THR A 185 4.48 13.61 7.13
N PHE A 186 5.41 12.72 6.81
CA PHE A 186 6.21 11.95 7.75
C PHE A 186 7.67 12.44 7.71
N THR A 187 8.31 12.51 8.88
CA THR A 187 9.70 12.98 9.02
C THR A 187 10.72 11.85 8.89
N ASP A 188 10.29 10.59 9.06
CA ASP A 188 11.14 9.42 8.85
C ASP A 188 10.97 8.92 7.41
N GLU A 189 11.81 9.42 6.52
CA GLU A 189 11.82 9.04 5.11
C GLU A 189 12.19 7.55 4.93
N ARG A 190 13.09 7.03 5.78
CA ARG A 190 13.57 5.64 5.67
C ARG A 190 12.44 4.62 5.87
N ALA A 191 11.42 4.98 6.65
CA ALA A 191 10.26 4.14 6.89
C ALA A 191 9.44 3.85 5.61
N PHE A 192 9.63 4.63 4.53
CA PHE A 192 8.94 4.51 3.26
C PHE A 192 9.84 4.08 2.10
N TYR A 193 11.10 3.71 2.38
CA TYR A 193 12.01 3.23 1.35
C TYR A 193 11.61 1.84 0.87
N ASN A 194 11.39 1.75 -0.44
CA ASN A 194 11.23 0.48 -1.12
C ASN A 194 12.60 -0.13 -1.35
N ILE A 195 12.79 -1.38 -0.99
CA ILE A 195 14.00 -2.13 -1.32
C ILE A 195 13.93 -2.52 -2.80
N ASN A 196 14.79 -1.89 -3.61
CA ASN A 196 14.76 -2.01 -5.07
C ASN A 196 15.91 -2.86 -5.63
N SER A 197 16.91 -3.20 -4.82
CA SER A 197 18.09 -3.98 -5.24
C SER A 197 18.54 -4.94 -4.13
N LEU A 198 19.24 -6.00 -4.53
CA LEU A 198 19.89 -6.91 -3.58
C LEU A 198 21.00 -6.23 -2.79
N GLN A 199 21.61 -5.18 -3.35
CA GLN A 199 22.62 -4.38 -2.64
C GLN A 199 21.99 -3.60 -1.49
N GLU A 200 20.88 -2.89 -1.73
CA GLU A 200 20.14 -2.18 -0.67
C GLU A 200 19.69 -3.14 0.45
N LEU A 201 19.26 -4.35 0.08
CA LEU A 201 18.90 -5.39 1.04
C LEU A 201 20.09 -5.77 1.92
N SER A 202 21.24 -6.06 1.29
CA SER A 202 22.48 -6.40 2.00
C SER A 202 23.00 -5.27 2.89
N ASP A 203 22.82 -4.01 2.46
CA ASP A 203 23.22 -2.84 3.26
C ASP A 203 22.32 -2.69 4.49
N LEU A 204 21.04 -2.99 4.36
CA LEU A 204 20.08 -2.97 5.48
C LEU A 204 20.34 -4.09 6.49
N GLU A 205 20.83 -5.27 6.04
CA GLU A 205 21.19 -6.38 6.92
C GLU A 205 22.43 -6.10 7.77
N ARG A 206 23.29 -5.18 7.32
CA ARG A 206 24.54 -4.81 8.00
C ARG A 206 24.41 -3.62 8.95
N ALA A 207 23.32 -2.88 8.88
CA ALA A 207 23.05 -1.69 9.68
C ALA A 207 22.35 -2.01 11.01
#